data_35e92e713587bd46d37953e93549a57a
#
_entry.id   35e92e713587bd46d37953e93549a57a
#
_cell.length_a   1.000
_cell.length_b   1.000
_cell.length_c   1.000
_cell.angle_alpha   90.00
_cell.angle_beta   90.00
_cell.angle_gamma   90.00
#
_symmetry.space_group_name_H-M   'P 1'
#
loop_
_entity.id
_entity.type
_entity.pdbx_description
1 polymer ?
#
loop_
_entity_poly.entity_id
_entity_poly.type
_entity_poly.pdbx_seq_one_letter_code
_entity_poly.pdbx_strand_id
1 'polypeptide(L)'
;MAVAAEQSGWDGFFAWDGISVGPMDTFDPWTILGAAAVRTSRLTLGAMVFSLPRRKPWEVARQALTVDQLSGGRLVLPVGLGAIDDGAYSRVSGEHVDAKDRAALLDDSLAILDLAWTGEPFSYAGTFHQVTDLVFQPRPVRGTIPVWVIGSWFAPRSMRRAAGRDGVIAIRREDGFDPLKPDELRKVSDWITEQRGGEPFELIAEGVLPTGPTAAREKIDALEAAGVTWWIDSNWDFDTVTPDGLLERIRRGPLPT
;
A
#
# COMPACT_ATOMS: atom_id res chain seq x y z
N MET A 1 7.12 11.92 -13.13
CA MET A 1 6.01 12.06 -12.16
C MET A 1 6.51 12.29 -10.74
N ALA A 2 7.30 11.40 -10.09
CA ALA A 2 7.73 11.59 -8.69
C ALA A 2 8.43 12.94 -8.42
N VAL A 3 9.38 13.38 -9.26
CA VAL A 3 10.01 14.70 -9.13
C VAL A 3 8.99 15.84 -9.23
N ALA A 4 8.02 15.74 -10.14
CA ALA A 4 6.97 16.74 -10.27
C ALA A 4 6.06 16.75 -9.02
N ALA A 5 5.75 15.59 -8.45
CA ALA A 5 4.98 15.49 -7.21
C ALA A 5 5.70 16.19 -6.06
N GLU A 6 7.00 15.93 -5.86
CA GLU A 6 7.77 16.59 -4.82
C GLU A 6 7.83 18.11 -4.99
N GLN A 7 8.05 18.58 -6.23
CA GLN A 7 8.09 20.01 -6.56
C GLN A 7 6.73 20.71 -6.39
N SER A 8 5.64 19.96 -6.56
CA SER A 8 4.27 20.48 -6.41
C SER A 8 3.71 20.34 -4.98
N GLY A 9 4.52 19.90 -4.02
CA GLY A 9 4.14 19.90 -2.60
C GLY A 9 3.42 18.65 -2.10
N TRP A 10 3.37 17.57 -2.88
CA TRP A 10 2.83 16.28 -2.42
C TRP A 10 3.70 15.67 -1.33
N ASP A 11 3.08 14.87 -0.43
CA ASP A 11 3.73 14.18 0.68
C ASP A 11 4.18 12.76 0.31
N GLY A 12 3.57 12.16 -0.69
CA GLY A 12 3.88 10.80 -1.13
C GLY A 12 3.76 10.59 -2.63
N PHE A 13 4.41 9.53 -3.10
CA PHE A 13 4.30 9.01 -4.46
C PHE A 13 4.13 7.50 -4.40
N PHE A 14 3.01 7.02 -4.94
CA PHE A 14 2.65 5.61 -4.91
C PHE A 14 2.54 5.07 -6.34
N ALA A 15 3.25 3.99 -6.61
CA ALA A 15 3.15 3.23 -7.85
C ALA A 15 1.98 2.24 -7.77
N TRP A 16 1.73 1.52 -8.85
CA TRP A 16 0.78 0.43 -8.90
C TRP A 16 1.47 -0.91 -9.19
N ASP A 17 1.03 -2.00 -8.54
CA ASP A 17 1.59 -3.35 -8.70
C ASP A 17 0.69 -4.22 -9.61
N GLY A 18 0.32 -3.73 -10.77
CA GLY A 18 -0.37 -4.50 -11.80
C GLY A 18 0.61 -5.29 -12.67
N ILE A 19 0.23 -6.50 -13.11
CA ILE A 19 1.04 -7.32 -14.03
C ILE A 19 0.56 -7.17 -15.48
N SER A 20 -0.73 -7.40 -15.72
CA SER A 20 -1.29 -7.35 -17.06
C SER A 20 -2.76 -6.96 -16.99
N VAL A 21 -3.05 -5.70 -17.23
CA VAL A 21 -4.40 -5.14 -17.13
C VAL A 21 -4.82 -4.58 -18.48
N GLY A 22 -5.45 -5.42 -19.28
CA GLY A 22 -5.88 -5.06 -20.63
C GLY A 22 -4.74 -4.51 -21.49
N PRO A 23 -4.98 -3.46 -22.27
CA PRO A 23 -3.96 -2.83 -23.12
C PRO A 23 -3.12 -1.76 -22.39
N MET A 24 -3.20 -1.66 -21.06
CA MET A 24 -2.56 -0.60 -20.32
C MET A 24 -1.06 -0.81 -20.15
N ASP A 25 -0.30 0.29 -20.23
CA ASP A 25 1.11 0.31 -19.84
C ASP A 25 1.24 0.05 -18.34
N THR A 26 1.88 -1.05 -17.98
CA THR A 26 2.21 -1.39 -16.59
C THR A 26 3.73 -1.44 -16.41
N PHE A 27 4.19 -1.00 -15.26
CA PHE A 27 5.62 -0.92 -14.94
C PHE A 27 5.89 -1.59 -13.60
N ASP A 28 7.06 -2.23 -13.46
CA ASP A 28 7.47 -2.83 -12.20
C ASP A 28 7.59 -1.77 -11.09
N PRO A 29 6.84 -1.91 -9.97
CA PRO A 29 6.82 -0.90 -8.92
C PRO A 29 8.17 -0.73 -8.23
N TRP A 30 8.95 -1.79 -8.03
CA TRP A 30 10.24 -1.71 -7.36
C TRP A 30 11.26 -0.89 -8.18
N THR A 31 11.25 -1.08 -9.50
CA THR A 31 12.09 -0.31 -10.42
C THR A 31 11.71 1.18 -10.39
N ILE A 32 10.40 1.48 -10.41
CA ILE A 32 9.91 2.87 -10.31
C ILE A 32 10.28 3.49 -8.97
N LEU A 33 10.06 2.77 -7.87
CA LEU A 33 10.34 3.28 -6.52
C LEU A 33 11.83 3.48 -6.29
N GLY A 34 12.69 2.60 -6.80
CA GLY A 34 14.14 2.79 -6.78
C GLY A 34 14.56 4.05 -7.53
N ALA A 35 14.01 4.29 -8.73
CA ALA A 35 14.28 5.51 -9.49
C ALA A 35 13.73 6.77 -8.78
N ALA A 36 12.55 6.71 -8.17
CA ALA A 36 11.98 7.80 -7.40
C ALA A 36 12.81 8.10 -6.14
N ALA A 37 13.29 7.06 -5.44
CA ALA A 37 14.10 7.19 -4.23
C ALA A 37 15.34 8.04 -4.43
N VAL A 38 16.06 7.82 -5.54
CA VAL A 38 17.30 8.56 -5.86
C VAL A 38 17.07 9.93 -6.50
N ARG A 39 15.84 10.25 -6.90
CA ARG A 39 15.49 11.51 -7.56
C ARG A 39 14.67 12.47 -6.70
N THR A 40 14.25 12.01 -5.52
CA THR A 40 13.46 12.78 -4.54
C THR A 40 14.12 12.70 -3.17
N SER A 41 13.77 13.64 -2.29
CA SER A 41 14.39 13.75 -0.96
C SER A 41 13.39 13.72 0.20
N ARG A 42 12.09 13.96 -0.08
CA ARG A 42 11.07 14.18 0.93
C ARG A 42 9.89 13.22 0.84
N LEU A 43 9.51 12.82 -0.37
CA LEU A 43 8.31 12.00 -0.58
C LEU A 43 8.39 10.66 0.15
N THR A 44 7.31 10.31 0.83
CA THR A 44 7.00 8.92 1.18
C THR A 44 6.78 8.12 -0.11
N LEU A 45 7.36 6.93 -0.18
CA LEU A 45 7.34 6.09 -1.38
C LEU A 45 6.67 4.74 -1.08
N GLY A 46 5.82 4.26 -1.97
CA GLY A 46 5.15 2.97 -1.84
C GLY A 46 4.44 2.53 -3.11
N ALA A 47 3.71 1.43 -3.05
CA ALA A 47 2.78 1.03 -4.12
C ALA A 47 1.41 0.72 -3.52
N MET A 48 0.34 1.08 -4.22
CA MET A 48 -1.06 0.85 -3.84
C MET A 48 -1.67 -0.25 -4.72
N VAL A 49 -1.57 -1.51 -4.28
CA VAL A 49 -0.79 -2.08 -3.17
C VAL A 49 0.10 -3.21 -3.71
N PHE A 50 1.17 -3.57 -2.99
CA PHE A 50 1.92 -4.78 -3.34
C PHE A 50 1.08 -6.02 -3.08
N SER A 51 0.92 -6.86 -4.09
CA SER A 51 0.24 -8.15 -3.98
C SER A 51 1.22 -9.21 -3.49
N LEU A 52 1.39 -9.34 -2.17
CA LEU A 52 2.38 -10.26 -1.59
C LEU A 52 2.13 -11.74 -1.92
N PRO A 53 0.88 -12.25 -2.05
CA PRO A 53 0.66 -13.67 -2.33
C PRO A 53 1.28 -14.19 -3.62
N ARG A 54 1.56 -13.34 -4.62
CA ARG A 54 2.24 -13.72 -5.86
C ARG A 54 3.74 -13.45 -5.85
N ARG A 55 4.29 -13.02 -4.69
CA ARG A 55 5.69 -12.65 -4.56
C ARG A 55 6.38 -13.54 -3.54
N LYS A 56 7.65 -13.82 -3.77
CA LYS A 56 8.47 -14.53 -2.77
C LYS A 56 8.87 -13.55 -1.66
N PRO A 57 8.52 -13.80 -0.41
CA PRO A 57 8.73 -12.82 0.67
C PRO A 57 10.21 -12.44 0.89
N TRP A 58 11.17 -13.33 0.63
CA TRP A 58 12.60 -13.01 0.70
C TRP A 58 13.08 -12.09 -0.43
N GLU A 59 12.46 -12.15 -1.62
CA GLU A 59 12.72 -11.20 -2.69
C GLU A 59 12.14 -9.82 -2.34
N VAL A 60 10.91 -9.79 -1.83
CA VAL A 60 10.29 -8.57 -1.32
C VAL A 60 11.12 -7.94 -0.21
N ALA A 61 11.60 -8.75 0.77
CA ALA A 61 12.48 -8.26 1.84
C ALA A 61 13.73 -7.56 1.26
N ARG A 62 14.38 -8.18 0.26
CA ARG A 62 15.56 -7.61 -0.38
C ARG A 62 15.27 -6.34 -1.17
N GLN A 63 14.18 -6.33 -1.93
CA GLN A 63 13.74 -5.17 -2.71
C GLN A 63 13.36 -4.00 -1.80
N ALA A 64 12.58 -4.27 -0.75
CA ALA A 64 12.16 -3.27 0.22
C ALA A 64 13.36 -2.65 0.95
N LEU A 65 14.28 -3.46 1.47
CA LEU A 65 15.51 -2.97 2.10
C LEU A 65 16.36 -2.11 1.15
N THR A 66 16.43 -2.50 -0.13
CA THR A 66 17.17 -1.72 -1.13
C THR A 66 16.56 -0.34 -1.35
N VAL A 67 15.24 -0.28 -1.56
CA VAL A 67 14.54 1.00 -1.75
C VAL A 67 14.55 1.84 -0.47
N ASP A 68 14.43 1.21 0.69
CA ASP A 68 14.50 1.88 1.98
C ASP A 68 15.87 2.57 2.17
N GLN A 69 16.97 1.88 1.89
CA GLN A 69 18.33 2.47 1.93
C GLN A 69 18.48 3.59 0.91
N LEU A 70 18.06 3.39 -0.34
CA LEU A 70 18.14 4.42 -1.40
C LEU A 70 17.34 5.67 -1.06
N SER A 71 16.21 5.50 -0.37
CA SER A 71 15.33 6.60 0.01
C SER A 71 15.73 7.27 1.34
N GLY A 72 16.62 6.68 2.13
CA GLY A 72 16.93 7.15 3.47
C GLY A 72 15.75 6.92 4.46
N GLY A 73 15.06 5.79 4.34
CA GLY A 73 13.97 5.40 5.24
C GLY A 73 12.61 5.99 4.89
N ARG A 74 12.35 6.36 3.63
CA ARG A 74 11.06 6.93 3.19
C ARG A 74 10.10 5.91 2.58
N LEU A 75 10.49 4.63 2.51
CA LEU A 75 9.63 3.57 2.04
C LEU A 75 8.55 3.24 3.06
N VAL A 76 7.32 3.08 2.59
CA VAL A 76 6.23 2.36 3.27
C VAL A 76 5.80 1.18 2.40
N LEU A 77 5.25 0.15 3.00
CA LEU A 77 4.87 -1.07 2.30
C LEU A 77 3.36 -1.33 2.39
N PRO A 78 2.55 -0.70 1.53
CA PRO A 78 1.13 -1.03 1.41
C PRO A 78 0.97 -2.41 0.76
N VAL A 79 0.21 -3.32 1.40
CA VAL A 79 0.09 -4.71 0.97
C VAL A 79 -1.34 -5.22 0.98
N GLY A 80 -1.62 -6.18 0.13
CA GLY A 80 -2.94 -6.81 0.03
C GLY A 80 -2.89 -8.19 -0.61
N LEU A 81 -4.08 -8.76 -0.81
CA LEU A 81 -4.25 -10.06 -1.47
C LEU A 81 -4.05 -9.97 -3.00
N GLY A 82 -4.11 -8.77 -3.55
CA GLY A 82 -4.13 -8.54 -4.99
C GLY A 82 -5.49 -8.81 -5.63
N ALA A 83 -5.71 -8.21 -6.80
CA ALA A 83 -6.89 -8.39 -7.62
C ALA A 83 -6.73 -9.61 -8.55
N ILE A 84 -7.75 -10.46 -8.63
CA ILE A 84 -7.70 -11.67 -9.47
C ILE A 84 -7.74 -11.32 -10.95
N ASP A 85 -8.36 -10.21 -11.29
CA ASP A 85 -8.58 -9.74 -12.65
C ASP A 85 -7.38 -9.01 -13.27
N ASP A 86 -6.32 -8.76 -12.52
CA ASP A 86 -5.08 -8.20 -13.08
C ASP A 86 -4.30 -9.18 -13.97
N GLY A 87 -4.85 -10.38 -14.18
CA GLY A 87 -4.27 -11.42 -15.03
C GLY A 87 -3.14 -12.22 -14.38
N ALA A 88 -2.59 -11.76 -13.27
CA ALA A 88 -1.45 -12.40 -12.62
C ALA A 88 -1.82 -13.65 -11.81
N TYR A 89 -3.08 -13.83 -11.47
CA TYR A 89 -3.55 -14.99 -10.72
C TYR A 89 -4.25 -16.01 -11.63
N SER A 90 -5.33 -15.60 -12.31
CA SER A 90 -6.17 -16.53 -13.06
C SER A 90 -5.57 -17.00 -14.39
N ARG A 91 -4.56 -16.30 -14.90
CA ARG A 91 -3.93 -16.59 -16.21
C ARG A 91 -2.51 -17.12 -16.12
N VAL A 92 -1.98 -17.28 -14.91
CA VAL A 92 -0.63 -17.79 -14.66
C VAL A 92 -0.72 -19.10 -13.90
N SER A 93 -0.09 -20.16 -14.44
CA SER A 93 -0.10 -21.47 -13.80
C SER A 93 0.75 -21.46 -12.52
N GLY A 94 0.25 -22.12 -11.48
CA GLY A 94 0.93 -22.20 -10.20
C GLY A 94 0.58 -21.08 -9.23
N GLU A 95 -0.19 -20.08 -9.65
CA GLU A 95 -0.67 -19.02 -8.76
C GLU A 95 -1.94 -19.44 -8.00
N HIS A 96 -2.05 -18.97 -6.77
CA HIS A 96 -3.20 -19.25 -5.91
C HIS A 96 -4.34 -18.27 -6.16
N VAL A 97 -5.46 -18.76 -6.71
CA VAL A 97 -6.66 -17.95 -6.98
C VAL A 97 -7.60 -17.91 -5.77
N ASP A 98 -7.57 -18.92 -4.90
CA ASP A 98 -8.42 -18.96 -3.71
C ASP A 98 -8.04 -17.87 -2.71
N ALA A 99 -9.04 -17.14 -2.21
CA ALA A 99 -8.83 -16.02 -1.30
C ALA A 99 -8.28 -16.46 0.08
N LYS A 100 -8.58 -17.69 0.52
CA LYS A 100 -8.07 -18.23 1.78
C LYS A 100 -6.59 -18.58 1.66
N ASP A 101 -6.18 -19.15 0.55
CA ASP A 101 -4.77 -19.47 0.28
C ASP A 101 -3.96 -18.18 0.16
N ARG A 102 -4.46 -17.20 -0.59
CA ARG A 102 -3.82 -15.88 -0.69
C ARG A 102 -3.72 -15.18 0.67
N ALA A 103 -4.73 -15.33 1.52
CA ALA A 103 -4.65 -14.77 2.87
C ALA A 103 -3.58 -15.45 3.73
N ALA A 104 -3.41 -16.76 3.62
CA ALA A 104 -2.36 -17.49 4.33
C ALA A 104 -0.96 -17.17 3.77
N LEU A 105 -0.82 -17.02 2.44
CA LEU A 105 0.41 -16.53 1.80
C LEU A 105 0.79 -15.12 2.26
N LEU A 106 -0.20 -14.24 2.40
CA LEU A 106 0.02 -12.90 2.94
C LEU A 106 0.49 -12.96 4.41
N ASP A 107 -0.14 -13.81 5.23
CA ASP A 107 0.25 -13.98 6.64
C ASP A 107 1.68 -14.53 6.77
N ASP A 108 2.04 -15.56 6.00
CA ASP A 108 3.41 -16.08 5.94
C ASP A 108 4.41 -15.00 5.50
N SER A 109 4.06 -14.25 4.46
CA SER A 109 4.92 -13.19 3.93
C SER A 109 5.18 -12.09 4.96
N LEU A 110 4.14 -11.63 5.65
CA LEU A 110 4.26 -10.61 6.69
C LEU A 110 5.16 -11.08 7.85
N ALA A 111 4.99 -12.34 8.29
CA ALA A 111 5.84 -12.91 9.34
C ALA A 111 7.31 -13.02 8.92
N ILE A 112 7.58 -13.41 7.67
CA ILE A 112 8.94 -13.48 7.14
C ILE A 112 9.57 -12.08 7.03
N LEU A 113 8.81 -11.06 6.60
CA LEU A 113 9.29 -9.69 6.52
C LEU A 113 9.64 -9.14 7.91
N ASP A 114 8.81 -9.37 8.92
CA ASP A 114 9.07 -8.96 10.29
C ASP A 114 10.41 -9.55 10.80
N LEU A 115 10.66 -10.83 10.54
CA LEU A 115 11.89 -11.50 10.91
C LEU A 115 13.09 -11.00 10.10
N ALA A 116 12.93 -10.82 8.78
CA ALA A 116 14.00 -10.35 7.91
C ALA A 116 14.50 -8.94 8.29
N TRP A 117 13.63 -8.07 8.77
CA TRP A 117 13.99 -6.69 9.13
C TRP A 117 14.68 -6.56 10.49
N THR A 118 14.68 -7.63 11.32
CA THR A 118 15.49 -7.66 12.53
C THR A 118 17.00 -7.61 12.24
N GLY A 119 17.42 -8.10 11.06
CA GLY A 119 18.81 -8.27 10.69
C GLY A 119 19.51 -9.43 11.38
N GLU A 120 18.79 -10.21 12.17
CA GLU A 120 19.30 -11.41 12.84
C GLU A 120 19.03 -12.67 12.01
N PRO A 121 19.82 -13.76 12.17
CA PRO A 121 19.51 -15.04 11.57
C PRO A 121 18.16 -15.57 12.05
N PHE A 122 17.33 -16.04 11.12
CA PHE A 122 16.01 -16.58 11.45
C PHE A 122 15.63 -17.81 10.62
N SER A 123 14.73 -18.60 11.18
CA SER A 123 14.01 -19.67 10.48
C SER A 123 12.52 -19.46 10.66
N TYR A 124 11.73 -19.85 9.67
CA TYR A 124 10.28 -19.74 9.69
C TYR A 124 9.64 -20.97 9.05
N ALA A 125 8.56 -21.46 9.64
CA ALA A 125 7.76 -22.58 9.13
C ALA A 125 6.29 -22.17 9.15
N GLY A 126 5.78 -21.76 7.99
CA GLY A 126 4.40 -21.35 7.78
C GLY A 126 3.58 -22.35 6.99
N THR A 127 2.44 -21.91 6.50
CA THR A 127 1.53 -22.73 5.70
C THR A 127 2.08 -23.02 4.31
N PHE A 128 2.65 -22.01 3.66
CA PHE A 128 3.16 -22.07 2.28
C PHE A 128 4.67 -21.88 2.19
N HIS A 129 5.27 -21.21 3.15
CA HIS A 129 6.68 -20.88 3.12
C HIS A 129 7.44 -21.50 4.28
N GLN A 130 8.60 -22.06 3.93
CA GLN A 130 9.59 -22.54 4.90
C GLN A 130 10.92 -21.86 4.60
N VAL A 131 11.56 -21.31 5.63
CA VAL A 131 12.85 -20.62 5.54
C VAL A 131 13.75 -21.18 6.63
N THR A 132 15.01 -21.44 6.28
CA THR A 132 16.00 -21.97 7.22
C THR A 132 17.24 -21.10 7.18
N ASP A 133 17.62 -20.55 8.33
CA ASP A 133 18.88 -19.84 8.58
C ASP A 133 19.16 -18.72 7.54
N LEU A 134 18.18 -17.83 7.32
CA LEU A 134 18.39 -16.62 6.51
C LEU A 134 18.73 -15.43 7.40
N VAL A 135 19.53 -14.51 6.86
CA VAL A 135 19.81 -13.21 7.45
C VAL A 135 19.75 -12.13 6.37
N PHE A 136 19.19 -10.98 6.72
CA PHE A 136 19.09 -9.84 5.81
C PHE A 136 19.84 -8.63 6.36
N GLN A 137 20.79 -8.15 5.57
CA GLN A 137 21.55 -6.94 5.81
C GLN A 137 21.57 -6.07 4.55
N PRO A 138 21.60 -4.73 4.67
CA PRO A 138 21.50 -3.96 5.91
C PRO A 138 20.10 -4.04 6.54
N ARG A 139 19.97 -3.61 7.79
CA ARG A 139 18.67 -3.42 8.44
C ARG A 139 17.94 -2.21 7.84
N PRO A 140 16.61 -2.09 8.03
CA PRO A 140 15.89 -0.86 7.67
C PRO A 140 16.50 0.38 8.32
N VAL A 141 16.51 1.50 7.59
CA VAL A 141 17.10 2.78 8.05
C VAL A 141 16.51 3.24 9.39
N ARG A 142 15.19 3.06 9.57
CA ARG A 142 14.47 3.44 10.80
C ARG A 142 14.22 2.26 11.75
N GLY A 143 14.91 1.14 11.55
CA GLY A 143 14.75 -0.08 12.34
C GLY A 143 13.61 -0.98 11.86
N THR A 144 12.60 -0.43 11.19
CA THR A 144 11.50 -1.13 10.50
C THR A 144 11.06 -0.37 9.27
N ILE A 145 10.34 -1.04 8.37
CA ILE A 145 9.63 -0.42 7.24
C ILE A 145 8.14 -0.47 7.58
N PRO A 146 7.43 0.68 7.67
CA PRO A 146 6.01 0.68 7.99
C PRO A 146 5.19 -0.13 6.99
N VAL A 147 4.28 -0.98 7.48
CA VAL A 147 3.40 -1.82 6.68
C VAL A 147 1.96 -1.33 6.80
N TRP A 148 1.35 -1.00 5.67
CA TRP A 148 -0.07 -0.73 5.57
C TRP A 148 -0.79 -1.91 4.96
N VAL A 149 -1.86 -2.38 5.58
CA VAL A 149 -2.55 -3.60 5.13
C VAL A 149 -3.98 -3.28 4.71
N ILE A 150 -4.42 -3.85 3.60
CA ILE A 150 -5.84 -3.79 3.21
C ILE A 150 -6.68 -4.49 4.27
N GLY A 151 -7.58 -3.72 4.88
CA GLY A 151 -8.61 -4.15 5.80
C GLY A 151 -10.00 -4.13 5.16
N SER A 152 -10.58 -5.29 4.88
CA SER A 152 -11.96 -5.37 4.42
C SER A 152 -12.91 -5.25 5.62
N TRP A 153 -13.67 -4.14 5.69
CA TRP A 153 -14.48 -3.76 6.85
C TRP A 153 -15.46 -4.85 7.32
N PHE A 154 -16.01 -5.63 6.40
CA PHE A 154 -16.94 -6.71 6.71
C PHE A 154 -16.28 -8.09 6.89
N ALA A 155 -14.95 -8.17 6.90
CA ALA A 155 -14.21 -9.42 7.06
C ALA A 155 -13.33 -9.38 8.32
N PRO A 156 -13.79 -9.92 9.45
CA PRO A 156 -13.10 -9.80 10.75
C PRO A 156 -11.64 -10.26 10.75
N ARG A 157 -11.29 -11.29 9.96
CA ARG A 157 -9.88 -11.76 9.86
C ARG A 157 -9.01 -10.74 9.13
N SER A 158 -9.52 -10.14 8.04
CA SER A 158 -8.84 -9.10 7.29
C SER A 158 -8.59 -7.87 8.18
N MET A 159 -9.61 -7.42 8.88
CA MET A 159 -9.51 -6.28 9.79
C MET A 159 -8.53 -6.53 10.95
N ARG A 160 -8.56 -7.70 11.58
CA ARG A 160 -7.60 -8.02 12.64
C ARG A 160 -6.16 -8.05 12.15
N ARG A 161 -5.90 -8.56 10.92
CA ARG A 161 -4.58 -8.49 10.30
C ARG A 161 -4.11 -7.06 10.13
N ALA A 162 -4.98 -6.20 9.59
CA ALA A 162 -4.69 -4.80 9.35
C ALA A 162 -4.47 -4.02 10.65
N ALA A 163 -5.31 -4.23 11.67
CA ALA A 163 -5.17 -3.57 12.97
C ALA A 163 -3.86 -3.90 13.71
N GLY A 164 -3.22 -5.03 13.39
CA GLY A 164 -1.90 -5.40 13.93
C GLY A 164 -0.72 -4.74 13.20
N ARG A 165 -0.94 -3.78 12.31
CA ARG A 165 0.10 -3.16 11.47
C ARG A 165 0.09 -1.64 11.61
N ASP A 166 1.07 -0.98 10.96
CA ASP A 166 1.29 0.46 11.09
C ASP A 166 0.21 1.30 10.42
N GLY A 167 -0.47 0.74 9.42
CA GLY A 167 -1.56 1.42 8.73
C GLY A 167 -2.60 0.47 8.16
N VAL A 168 -3.81 1.01 7.98
CA VAL A 168 -4.97 0.30 7.46
C VAL A 168 -5.51 1.01 6.23
N ILE A 169 -5.54 0.29 5.11
CA ILE A 169 -6.24 0.72 3.90
C ILE A 169 -7.62 0.08 3.97
N ALA A 170 -8.60 0.86 4.42
CA ALA A 170 -9.95 0.35 4.65
C ALA A 170 -10.76 0.31 3.36
N ILE A 171 -11.25 -0.88 2.99
CA ILE A 171 -12.06 -1.09 1.80
C ILE A 171 -13.40 -1.75 2.13
N ARG A 172 -14.38 -1.56 1.24
CA ARG A 172 -15.64 -2.33 1.22
C ARG A 172 -15.41 -3.64 0.48
N ARG A 173 -15.85 -4.75 1.05
CA ARG A 173 -15.54 -6.10 0.54
C ARG A 173 -16.19 -6.47 -0.79
N GLU A 174 -17.40 -5.98 -1.06
CA GLU A 174 -18.31 -6.75 -1.93
C GLU A 174 -18.32 -6.33 -3.39
N ASP A 175 -18.05 -5.08 -3.73
CA ASP A 175 -18.35 -4.60 -5.07
C ASP A 175 -17.25 -3.76 -5.72
N GLY A 176 -16.02 -4.13 -5.55
CA GLY A 176 -14.93 -3.42 -6.20
C GLY A 176 -14.37 -2.24 -5.37
N PHE A 177 -13.91 -1.23 -6.07
CA PHE A 177 -13.21 -0.07 -5.50
C PHE A 177 -14.13 1.02 -4.94
N ASP A 178 -15.33 0.65 -4.44
CA ASP A 178 -16.24 1.64 -3.86
C ASP A 178 -15.67 2.12 -2.50
N PRO A 179 -15.27 3.39 -2.38
CA PRO A 179 -14.61 3.88 -1.17
C PRO A 179 -15.61 3.94 0.00
N LEU A 180 -15.11 3.68 1.20
CA LEU A 180 -15.89 3.88 2.42
C LEU A 180 -16.22 5.36 2.60
N LYS A 181 -17.43 5.63 3.09
CA LYS A 181 -17.87 6.97 3.44
C LYS A 181 -17.23 7.45 4.76
N PRO A 182 -17.16 8.76 5.03
CA PRO A 182 -16.55 9.27 6.26
C PRO A 182 -17.13 8.68 7.56
N ASP A 183 -18.44 8.42 7.62
CA ASP A 183 -19.07 7.80 8.79
C ASP A 183 -18.68 6.32 8.98
N GLU A 184 -18.40 5.61 7.90
CA GLU A 184 -17.88 4.24 7.94
C GLU A 184 -16.40 4.23 8.32
N LEU A 185 -15.61 5.16 7.77
CA LEU A 185 -14.19 5.32 8.12
C LEU A 185 -14.01 5.67 9.60
N ARG A 186 -14.91 6.50 10.16
CA ARG A 186 -14.93 6.77 11.60
C ARG A 186 -15.13 5.49 12.41
N LYS A 187 -16.07 4.63 12.03
CA LYS A 187 -16.29 3.35 12.72
C LYS A 187 -15.07 2.42 12.60
N VAL A 188 -14.40 2.45 11.45
CA VAL A 188 -13.12 1.73 11.26
C VAL A 188 -12.06 2.27 12.21
N SER A 189 -11.89 3.60 12.26
CA SER A 189 -10.94 4.29 13.13
C SER A 189 -11.17 3.95 14.61
N ASP A 190 -12.42 4.08 15.06
CA ASP A 190 -12.80 3.79 16.45
C ASP A 190 -12.51 2.32 16.80
N TRP A 191 -12.90 1.39 15.94
CA TRP A 191 -12.67 -0.04 16.13
C TRP A 191 -11.17 -0.38 16.18
N ILE A 192 -10.34 0.18 15.28
CA ILE A 192 -8.89 -0.06 15.28
C ILE A 192 -8.26 0.52 16.54
N THR A 193 -8.64 1.73 16.92
CA THR A 193 -8.17 2.37 18.16
C THR A 193 -8.42 1.49 19.38
N GLU A 194 -9.61 0.89 19.47
CA GLU A 194 -9.96 -0.06 20.53
C GLU A 194 -9.07 -1.33 20.47
N GLN A 195 -8.92 -1.93 19.27
CA GLN A 195 -8.10 -3.14 19.10
C GLN A 195 -6.63 -2.92 19.45
N ARG A 196 -6.11 -1.71 19.23
CA ARG A 196 -4.72 -1.33 19.49
C ARG A 196 -4.48 -0.76 20.89
N GLY A 197 -5.54 -0.60 21.70
CA GLY A 197 -5.41 0.00 23.02
C GLY A 197 -4.93 1.46 22.99
N GLY A 198 -5.21 2.18 21.89
CA GLY A 198 -4.81 3.58 21.69
C GLY A 198 -3.45 3.80 21.04
N GLU A 199 -2.72 2.72 20.68
CA GLU A 199 -1.47 2.86 19.91
C GLU A 199 -1.73 3.50 18.55
N PRO A 200 -0.91 4.46 18.09
CA PRO A 200 -1.12 5.19 16.86
C PRO A 200 -1.06 4.26 15.62
N PHE A 201 -1.79 4.63 14.58
CA PHE A 201 -1.80 3.97 13.29
C PHE A 201 -2.16 4.96 12.19
N GLU A 202 -1.84 4.61 10.94
CA GLU A 202 -2.30 5.36 9.77
C GLU A 202 -3.62 4.79 9.25
N LEU A 203 -4.62 5.64 8.97
CA LEU A 203 -5.83 5.29 8.26
C LEU A 203 -5.79 5.89 6.86
N ILE A 204 -5.73 5.03 5.86
CA ILE A 204 -5.54 5.41 4.47
C ILE A 204 -6.87 5.31 3.73
N ALA A 205 -7.26 6.37 3.05
CA ALA A 205 -8.36 6.40 2.09
C ALA A 205 -7.86 6.85 0.72
N GLU A 206 -8.56 6.39 -0.33
CA GLU A 206 -8.20 6.72 -1.70
C GLU A 206 -9.41 7.13 -2.55
N GLY A 207 -9.14 7.75 -3.69
CA GLY A 207 -10.15 8.08 -4.68
C GLY A 207 -9.88 9.40 -5.40
N VAL A 208 -10.92 9.93 -6.03
CA VAL A 208 -10.88 11.21 -6.76
C VAL A 208 -11.53 12.30 -5.92
N LEU A 209 -10.91 13.47 -5.88
CA LEU A 209 -11.53 14.65 -5.28
C LEU A 209 -12.57 15.26 -6.22
N PRO A 210 -13.65 15.85 -5.69
CA PRO A 210 -14.61 16.60 -6.49
C PRO A 210 -13.95 17.74 -7.25
N THR A 211 -14.54 18.09 -8.40
CA THR A 211 -14.16 19.30 -9.14
C THR A 211 -14.56 20.57 -8.36
N GLY A 212 -13.58 21.41 -8.11
CA GLY A 212 -13.76 22.67 -7.37
C GLY A 212 -13.16 22.65 -5.96
N PRO A 213 -12.50 23.75 -5.57
CA PRO A 213 -11.71 23.79 -4.34
C PRO A 213 -12.56 23.63 -3.07
N THR A 214 -13.76 24.21 -3.04
CA THR A 214 -14.66 24.14 -1.87
C THR A 214 -15.13 22.71 -1.60
N ALA A 215 -15.69 22.03 -2.61
CA ALA A 215 -16.17 20.65 -2.47
C ALA A 215 -15.02 19.66 -2.17
N ALA A 216 -13.85 19.90 -2.76
CA ALA A 216 -12.66 19.10 -2.47
C ALA A 216 -12.20 19.29 -1.02
N ARG A 217 -12.19 20.54 -0.51
CA ARG A 217 -11.85 20.84 0.89
C ARG A 217 -12.85 20.18 1.84
N GLU A 218 -14.15 20.36 1.61
CA GLU A 218 -15.21 19.74 2.43
C GLU A 218 -15.05 18.22 2.51
N LYS A 219 -14.66 17.57 1.40
CA LYS A 219 -14.39 16.13 1.40
C LYS A 219 -13.19 15.77 2.26
N ILE A 220 -12.08 16.50 2.13
CA ILE A 220 -10.86 16.24 2.93
C ILE A 220 -11.14 16.49 4.42
N ASP A 221 -11.80 17.58 4.77
CA ASP A 221 -12.15 17.92 6.16
C ASP A 221 -13.03 16.82 6.79
N ALA A 222 -13.98 16.27 6.02
CA ALA A 222 -14.83 15.17 6.47
C ALA A 222 -14.04 13.86 6.69
N LEU A 223 -13.06 13.59 5.84
CA LEU A 223 -12.18 12.44 5.96
C LEU A 223 -11.23 12.58 7.16
N GLU A 224 -10.62 13.74 7.32
CA GLU A 224 -9.76 14.05 8.48
C GLU A 224 -10.54 13.92 9.79
N ALA A 225 -11.75 14.51 9.85
CA ALA A 225 -12.64 14.38 10.99
C ALA A 225 -13.07 12.93 11.26
N ALA A 226 -12.99 12.04 10.28
CA ALA A 226 -13.23 10.60 10.41
C ALA A 226 -11.99 9.80 10.86
N GLY A 227 -10.83 10.47 11.03
CA GLY A 227 -9.58 9.84 11.46
C GLY A 227 -8.66 9.41 10.31
N VAL A 228 -8.97 9.79 9.07
CA VAL A 228 -8.08 9.52 7.93
C VAL A 228 -6.81 10.37 8.06
N THR A 229 -5.65 9.74 7.95
CA THR A 229 -4.34 10.38 8.05
C THR A 229 -3.66 10.51 6.69
N TRP A 230 -4.05 9.67 5.73
CA TRP A 230 -3.55 9.70 4.35
C TRP A 230 -4.70 9.68 3.35
N TRP A 231 -4.69 10.64 2.43
CA TRP A 231 -5.52 10.63 1.23
C TRP A 231 -4.65 10.32 0.01
N ILE A 232 -4.96 9.22 -0.67
CA ILE A 232 -4.32 8.85 -1.94
C ILE A 232 -5.21 9.34 -3.08
N ASP A 233 -4.74 10.34 -3.82
CA ASP A 233 -5.41 10.85 -5.02
C ASP A 233 -5.20 9.81 -6.14
N SER A 234 -6.20 8.99 -6.37
CA SER A 234 -6.17 7.88 -7.32
C SER A 234 -7.40 7.90 -8.21
N ASN A 235 -7.20 7.74 -9.51
CA ASN A 235 -8.29 7.58 -10.46
C ASN A 235 -8.13 6.27 -11.21
N TRP A 236 -9.07 5.34 -10.99
CA TRP A 236 -9.12 4.02 -11.60
C TRP A 236 -10.03 3.96 -12.84
N ASP A 237 -10.48 5.11 -13.35
CA ASP A 237 -11.20 5.20 -14.63
C ASP A 237 -10.21 5.18 -15.80
N PHE A 238 -9.85 3.99 -16.20
CA PHE A 238 -8.85 3.75 -17.24
C PHE A 238 -9.25 4.24 -18.63
N ASP A 239 -10.51 4.54 -18.85
CA ASP A 239 -11.00 5.09 -20.13
C ASP A 239 -10.70 6.60 -20.23
N THR A 240 -10.55 7.27 -19.09
CA THR A 240 -10.34 8.73 -19.04
C THR A 240 -8.95 9.14 -18.55
N VAL A 241 -8.22 8.27 -17.85
CA VAL A 241 -6.87 8.57 -17.35
C VAL A 241 -5.84 8.48 -18.47
N THR A 242 -5.11 9.56 -18.68
CA THR A 242 -3.96 9.60 -19.58
C THR A 242 -2.68 9.98 -18.82
N PRO A 243 -1.48 9.57 -19.27
CA PRO A 243 -0.22 9.97 -18.63
C PRO A 243 -0.04 11.49 -18.53
N ASP A 244 -0.45 12.24 -19.54
CA ASP A 244 -0.37 13.72 -19.55
C ASP A 244 -1.38 14.33 -18.57
N GLY A 245 -2.61 13.82 -18.53
CA GLY A 245 -3.63 14.26 -17.58
C GLY A 245 -3.22 13.99 -16.12
N LEU A 246 -2.62 12.83 -15.87
CA LEU A 246 -2.08 12.52 -14.54
C LEU A 246 -0.91 13.43 -14.16
N LEU A 247 0.00 13.71 -15.09
CA LEU A 247 1.11 14.62 -14.84
C LEU A 247 0.61 16.05 -14.58
N GLU A 248 -0.43 16.50 -15.31
CA GLU A 248 -1.06 17.78 -15.08
C GLU A 248 -1.72 17.84 -13.69
N ARG A 249 -2.44 16.77 -13.28
CA ARG A 249 -3.01 16.67 -11.93
C ARG A 249 -1.94 16.75 -10.84
N ILE A 250 -0.83 16.05 -11.02
CA ILE A 250 0.31 16.10 -10.10
C ILE A 250 0.86 17.54 -9.98
N ARG A 251 1.02 18.23 -11.10
CA ARG A 251 1.57 19.60 -11.13
C ARG A 251 0.66 20.65 -10.47
N ARG A 252 -0.65 20.39 -10.40
CA ARG A 252 -1.58 21.27 -9.65
C ARG A 252 -1.32 21.23 -8.14
N GLY A 253 -0.64 20.20 -7.66
CA GLY A 253 -0.36 20.02 -6.23
C GLY A 253 -1.57 19.50 -5.43
N PRO A 254 -1.36 19.24 -4.13
CA PRO A 254 -2.43 18.98 -3.18
C PRO A 254 -3.29 20.23 -2.96
N LEU A 255 -4.43 20.06 -2.28
CA LEU A 255 -5.23 21.22 -1.86
C LEU A 255 -4.40 22.10 -0.92
N PRO A 256 -4.47 23.45 -1.06
CA PRO A 256 -3.85 24.33 -0.09
C PRO A 256 -4.38 24.04 1.32
N THR A 257 -3.49 23.97 2.29
CA THR A 257 -3.82 23.85 3.73
C THR A 257 -4.51 25.09 4.26
#